data_1a60fa8bd3f23773c03152ee0b20e18d
#
_entry.id   1a60fa8bd3f23773c03152ee0b20e18d
#
_cell.length_a   1.000
_cell.length_b   1.000
_cell.length_c   1.000
_cell.angle_alpha   90.00
_cell.angle_beta   90.00
_cell.angle_gamma   90.00
#
_symmetry.space_group_name_H-M   'P 1'
#
loop_
_entity.id
_entity.type
_entity.pdbx_description
1 polymer ?
#
loop_
_entity_poly.entity_id
_entity_poly.type
_entity_poly.pdbx_seq_one_letter_code
_entity_poly.pdbx_strand_id
1 'polypeptide(L)'
;MKYKLVAFWLIVFGALFAFLQMCFEYHFYYIEQSQLFLFSEAYIRNKLLLPGGFSMLVAEFLVQFFIRPYVGALVTAALLTGVGVCTAGIVKRIAPVSGFFILYVLPMLALLFMHFDFNYRVQGTVCYLMMMSLLCGYMRIRNDLFRLVAGCVLVPVLFWLAGSITVLFAGMVCLFEGLRKTPKWYISLIGVAEVLLLGVGTVYFSLMGEYRWVFGPDLYYHYTLHPKEIIYYSWICLPLVFLIAFFVRNKNSLSGKKLFAGISCIAQLAMIAAVLWWGMPKYSDAKTLKLKKLDYFARTEQWDKTIEECKGKLTNFLYMCHLNMALANKGELSDKMFNFDQRGPQGLLVQWNKSENISCMLSDIYFTMGATASSQEMAFEGYVSAMEDGNPR
;
A
#
# COMPACT_ATOMS: atom_id res chain seq x y z
N MET A 1 31.28 -7.85 -7.86
CA MET A 1 29.87 -8.09 -8.23
C MET A 1 28.87 -7.69 -7.14
N LYS A 2 29.14 -7.99 -5.86
CA LYS A 2 28.25 -7.60 -4.73
C LYS A 2 28.02 -6.07 -4.61
N TYR A 3 29.08 -5.25 -4.72
CA TYR A 3 28.98 -3.79 -4.61
C TYR A 3 28.09 -3.16 -5.69
N LYS A 4 28.13 -3.67 -6.93
CA LYS A 4 27.27 -3.17 -8.02
C LYS A 4 25.78 -3.40 -7.77
N LEU A 5 25.45 -4.55 -7.12
CA LEU A 5 24.07 -4.85 -6.76
C LEU A 5 23.57 -3.98 -5.60
N VAL A 6 24.43 -3.75 -4.61
CA VAL A 6 24.09 -2.83 -3.50
C VAL A 6 23.90 -1.41 -4.02
N ALA A 7 24.83 -0.92 -4.86
CA ALA A 7 24.69 0.40 -5.49
C ALA A 7 23.41 0.52 -6.32
N PHE A 8 23.03 -0.50 -7.09
CA PHE A 8 21.77 -0.52 -7.82
C PHE A 8 20.56 -0.32 -6.91
N TRP A 9 20.48 -1.08 -5.80
CA TRP A 9 19.35 -0.96 -4.88
C TRP A 9 19.34 0.34 -4.09
N LEU A 10 20.50 0.92 -3.80
CA LEU A 10 20.58 2.26 -3.19
C LEU A 10 20.08 3.34 -4.16
N ILE A 11 20.41 3.24 -5.45
CA ILE A 11 19.89 4.15 -6.47
C ILE A 11 18.37 4.00 -6.62
N VAL A 12 17.85 2.76 -6.66
CA VAL A 12 16.41 2.49 -6.74
C VAL A 12 15.69 3.05 -5.51
N PHE A 13 16.22 2.82 -4.32
CA PHE A 13 15.69 3.37 -3.08
C PHE A 13 15.67 4.90 -3.09
N GLY A 14 16.79 5.54 -3.45
CA GLY A 14 16.89 7.01 -3.53
C GLY A 14 15.93 7.61 -4.55
N ALA A 15 15.79 6.97 -5.72
CA ALA A 15 14.85 7.40 -6.76
C ALA A 15 13.38 7.27 -6.31
N LEU A 16 13.01 6.16 -5.65
CA LEU A 16 11.68 5.95 -5.09
C LEU A 16 11.40 6.96 -3.97
N PHE A 17 12.34 7.14 -3.05
CA PHE A 17 12.21 8.11 -1.97
C PHE A 17 11.99 9.53 -2.51
N ALA A 18 12.84 9.98 -3.44
CA ALA A 18 12.70 11.29 -4.05
C ALA A 18 11.37 11.46 -4.78
N PHE A 19 10.96 10.46 -5.56
CA PHE A 19 9.68 10.45 -6.27
C PHE A 19 8.48 10.55 -5.31
N LEU A 20 8.46 9.71 -4.27
CA LEU A 20 7.38 9.70 -3.28
C LEU A 20 7.32 11.00 -2.49
N GLN A 21 8.47 11.54 -2.10
CA GLN A 21 8.53 12.80 -1.37
C GLN A 21 8.07 13.99 -2.21
N MET A 22 8.49 14.06 -3.48
CA MET A 22 8.14 15.21 -4.34
C MET A 22 6.69 15.17 -4.85
N CYS A 23 6.14 13.98 -5.10
CA CYS A 23 4.83 13.84 -5.74
C CYS A 23 3.72 13.49 -4.76
N PHE A 24 4.03 12.85 -3.62
CA PHE A 24 3.05 12.25 -2.72
C PHE A 24 3.22 12.62 -1.24
N GLU A 25 3.95 13.67 -0.91
CA GLU A 25 4.18 14.09 0.48
C GLU A 25 2.89 14.20 1.29
N TYR A 26 1.91 14.94 0.78
CA TYR A 26 0.62 15.15 1.47
C TYR A 26 -0.25 13.89 1.57
N HIS A 27 0.01 12.90 0.74
CA HIS A 27 -0.64 11.60 0.81
C HIS A 27 -0.26 10.85 2.09
N PHE A 28 0.99 10.94 2.53
CA PHE A 28 1.45 10.27 3.75
C PHE A 28 0.84 10.90 5.00
N TYR A 29 0.77 12.22 5.06
CA TYR A 29 0.10 12.93 6.16
C TYR A 29 -1.40 12.60 6.25
N TYR A 30 -2.02 12.33 5.11
CA TYR A 30 -3.42 11.93 5.05
C TYR A 30 -3.64 10.48 5.49
N ILE A 31 -2.75 9.55 5.11
CA ILE A 31 -2.84 8.13 5.53
C ILE A 31 -2.68 7.98 7.04
N GLU A 32 -1.85 8.80 7.67
CA GLU A 32 -1.64 8.77 9.12
C GLU A 32 -2.95 8.93 9.89
N GLN A 33 -3.88 9.76 9.39
CA GLN A 33 -5.17 9.99 10.02
C GLN A 33 -6.10 8.77 10.02
N SER A 34 -5.93 7.84 9.09
CA SER A 34 -6.83 6.70 8.89
C SER A 34 -6.40 5.42 9.62
N GLN A 35 -5.26 5.42 10.32
CA GLN A 35 -4.69 4.22 10.94
C GLN A 35 -4.14 4.55 12.33
N LEU A 36 -4.98 4.37 13.35
CA LEU A 36 -4.61 4.60 14.74
C LEU A 36 -3.78 3.41 15.28
N PHE A 37 -2.71 3.71 16.01
CA PHE A 37 -1.96 2.72 16.80
C PHE A 37 -1.98 3.10 18.29
N LEU A 38 -2.33 2.14 19.14
CA LEU A 38 -2.38 2.34 20.60
C LEU A 38 -1.41 1.40 21.33
N PHE A 39 -0.64 1.95 22.27
CA PHE A 39 0.22 1.17 23.18
C PHE A 39 -0.58 0.64 24.38
N SER A 40 -1.74 0.03 24.14
CA SER A 40 -2.50 -0.63 25.19
C SER A 40 -2.47 -2.14 25.03
N GLU A 41 -2.40 -2.86 26.16
CA GLU A 41 -2.39 -4.33 26.15
C GLU A 41 -3.65 -4.89 25.49
N ALA A 42 -4.82 -4.33 25.78
CA ALA A 42 -6.08 -4.75 25.22
C ALA A 42 -6.11 -4.61 23.69
N TYR A 43 -5.63 -3.47 23.16
CA TYR A 43 -5.56 -3.22 21.72
C TYR A 43 -4.63 -4.24 21.02
N ILE A 44 -3.40 -4.38 21.51
CA ILE A 44 -2.41 -5.29 20.92
C ILE A 44 -2.92 -6.74 20.98
N ARG A 45 -3.48 -7.16 22.12
CA ARG A 45 -4.03 -8.49 22.31
C ARG A 45 -5.17 -8.78 21.34
N ASN A 46 -6.15 -7.86 21.23
CA ASN A 46 -7.29 -8.04 20.35
C ASN A 46 -6.86 -8.18 18.88
N LYS A 47 -5.89 -7.37 18.44
CA LYS A 47 -5.34 -7.49 17.08
C LYS A 47 -4.61 -8.83 16.87
N LEU A 48 -3.77 -9.25 17.81
CA LEU A 48 -3.03 -10.52 17.71
C LEU A 48 -3.92 -11.76 17.71
N LEU A 49 -5.16 -11.67 18.15
CA LEU A 49 -6.12 -12.76 18.08
C LEU A 49 -6.70 -12.95 16.67
N LEU A 50 -6.54 -11.99 15.78
CA LEU A 50 -7.06 -12.05 14.41
C LEU A 50 -5.99 -12.52 13.42
N PRO A 51 -6.37 -13.31 12.38
CA PRO A 51 -5.47 -13.62 11.27
C PRO A 51 -5.00 -12.34 10.58
N GLY A 52 -3.67 -12.20 10.39
CA GLY A 52 -3.07 -10.99 9.85
C GLY A 52 -2.87 -9.85 10.85
N GLY A 53 -3.30 -10.02 12.10
CA GLY A 53 -3.23 -8.97 13.12
C GLY A 53 -1.81 -8.51 13.44
N PHE A 54 -0.84 -9.40 13.40
CA PHE A 54 0.57 -9.00 13.61
C PHE A 54 1.05 -8.02 12.53
N SER A 55 0.79 -8.31 11.26
CA SER A 55 1.17 -7.42 10.16
C SER A 55 0.42 -6.10 10.21
N MET A 56 -0.82 -6.10 10.69
CA MET A 56 -1.62 -4.91 10.92
C MET A 56 -0.97 -4.02 11.98
N LEU A 57 -0.62 -4.57 13.13
CA LEU A 57 0.11 -3.86 14.19
C LEU A 57 1.42 -3.26 13.69
N VAL A 58 2.20 -4.00 12.91
CA VAL A 58 3.45 -3.49 12.31
C VAL A 58 3.18 -2.32 11.38
N ALA A 59 2.14 -2.42 10.54
CA ALA A 59 1.80 -1.36 9.60
C ALA A 59 1.32 -0.09 10.31
N GLU A 60 0.40 -0.21 11.26
CA GLU A 60 -0.13 0.90 12.05
C GLU A 60 0.97 1.58 12.88
N PHE A 61 1.86 0.77 13.49
CA PHE A 61 3.05 1.28 14.17
C PHE A 61 3.95 2.11 13.26
N LEU A 62 4.14 1.69 12.01
CA LEU A 62 4.94 2.45 11.04
C LEU A 62 4.22 3.73 10.59
N VAL A 63 2.91 3.64 10.35
CA VAL A 63 2.08 4.73 9.81
C VAL A 63 1.95 5.89 10.80
N GLN A 64 1.92 5.64 12.12
CA GLN A 64 1.86 6.72 13.11
C GLN A 64 3.01 7.75 13.01
N PHE A 65 4.14 7.37 12.39
CA PHE A 65 5.26 8.28 12.17
C PHE A 65 5.15 9.09 10.87
N PHE A 66 4.14 8.83 10.04
CA PHE A 66 3.98 9.51 8.73
C PHE A 66 3.66 10.99 8.85
N ILE A 67 3.21 11.44 10.02
CA ILE A 67 3.09 12.87 10.33
C ILE A 67 4.46 13.61 10.31
N ARG A 68 5.56 12.89 10.51
CA ARG A 68 6.90 13.48 10.44
C ARG A 68 7.33 13.65 8.98
N PRO A 69 7.89 14.81 8.61
CA PRO A 69 8.40 15.03 7.25
C PRO A 69 9.35 13.91 6.82
N TYR A 70 9.26 13.51 5.57
CA TYR A 70 10.09 12.49 4.92
C TYR A 70 9.86 11.04 5.38
N VAL A 71 9.29 10.78 6.57
CA VAL A 71 9.21 9.43 7.14
C VAL A 71 8.28 8.53 6.32
N GLY A 72 7.12 9.02 5.88
CA GLY A 72 6.19 8.24 5.05
C GLY A 72 6.82 7.79 3.74
N ALA A 73 7.50 8.71 3.03
CA ALA A 73 8.21 8.40 1.80
C ALA A 73 9.38 7.42 2.04
N LEU A 74 10.15 7.61 3.13
CA LEU A 74 11.29 6.76 3.48
C LEU A 74 10.85 5.32 3.80
N VAL A 75 9.83 5.15 4.65
CA VAL A 75 9.30 3.82 5.04
C VAL A 75 8.73 3.11 3.81
N THR A 76 7.90 3.79 3.02
CA THR A 76 7.30 3.21 1.81
C THR A 76 8.37 2.83 0.77
N ALA A 77 9.36 3.69 0.53
CA ALA A 77 10.49 3.39 -0.37
C ALA A 77 11.31 2.19 0.14
N ALA A 78 11.52 2.07 1.47
CA ALA A 78 12.24 0.94 2.06
C ALA A 78 11.48 -0.38 1.89
N LEU A 79 10.17 -0.39 2.16
CA LEU A 79 9.31 -1.57 1.98
C LEU A 79 9.30 -2.03 0.52
N LEU A 80 9.07 -1.10 -0.42
CA LEU A 80 9.05 -1.40 -1.86
C LEU A 80 10.41 -1.89 -2.36
N THR A 81 11.50 -1.26 -1.95
CA THR A 81 12.86 -1.71 -2.29
C THR A 81 13.14 -3.10 -1.73
N GLY A 82 12.69 -3.38 -0.51
CA GLY A 82 12.75 -4.71 0.10
C GLY A 82 12.06 -5.78 -0.75
N VAL A 83 10.86 -5.49 -1.27
CA VAL A 83 10.15 -6.38 -2.22
C VAL A 83 10.99 -6.61 -3.48
N GLY A 84 11.57 -5.58 -4.06
CA GLY A 84 12.45 -5.70 -5.22
C GLY A 84 13.68 -6.58 -4.94
N VAL A 85 14.34 -6.41 -3.79
CA VAL A 85 15.49 -7.22 -3.35
C VAL A 85 15.08 -8.69 -3.20
N CYS A 86 13.94 -8.98 -2.57
CA CYS A 86 13.41 -10.34 -2.43
C CYS A 86 13.09 -10.94 -3.79
N THR A 87 12.43 -10.18 -4.68
CA THR A 87 12.15 -10.63 -6.07
C THR A 87 13.44 -11.00 -6.79
N ALA A 88 14.48 -10.16 -6.70
CA ALA A 88 15.78 -10.48 -7.28
C ALA A 88 16.41 -11.75 -6.67
N GLY A 89 16.22 -11.97 -5.38
CA GLY A 89 16.65 -13.18 -4.68
C GLY A 89 15.96 -14.45 -5.21
N ILE A 90 14.65 -14.39 -5.43
CA ILE A 90 13.84 -15.48 -5.98
C ILE A 90 14.24 -15.75 -7.44
N VAL A 91 14.23 -14.73 -8.30
CA VAL A 91 14.53 -14.87 -9.72
C VAL A 91 15.94 -15.45 -9.95
N LYS A 92 16.95 -14.97 -9.21
CA LYS A 92 18.32 -15.50 -9.30
C LYS A 92 18.48 -16.97 -8.91
N ARG A 93 17.54 -17.51 -8.12
CA ARG A 93 17.55 -18.94 -7.75
C ARG A 93 16.92 -19.83 -8.82
N ILE A 94 15.97 -19.27 -9.57
CA ILE A 94 15.29 -19.99 -10.64
C ILE A 94 16.16 -19.98 -11.89
N ALA A 95 16.66 -18.79 -12.22
CA ALA A 95 17.49 -18.56 -13.39
C ALA A 95 18.56 -17.52 -13.05
N PRO A 96 19.84 -17.85 -13.22
CA PRO A 96 20.91 -16.86 -13.09
C PRO A 96 20.92 -15.90 -14.30
N VAL A 97 19.77 -15.26 -14.55
CA VAL A 97 19.58 -14.33 -15.66
C VAL A 97 20.24 -13.02 -15.31
N SER A 98 21.45 -12.80 -15.84
CA SER A 98 22.11 -11.50 -15.77
C SER A 98 21.54 -10.57 -16.83
N GLY A 99 21.07 -9.39 -16.42
CA GLY A 99 20.67 -8.33 -17.36
C GLY A 99 19.17 -8.05 -17.49
N PHE A 100 18.27 -8.85 -16.88
CA PHE A 100 16.83 -8.60 -16.89
C PHE A 100 16.36 -8.03 -15.54
N PHE A 101 16.81 -6.82 -15.20
CA PHE A 101 16.46 -6.18 -13.93
C PHE A 101 14.98 -5.76 -13.86
N ILE A 102 14.29 -5.61 -14.99
CA ILE A 102 12.85 -5.32 -15.02
C ILE A 102 12.04 -6.36 -14.24
N LEU A 103 12.42 -7.64 -14.31
CA LEU A 103 11.74 -8.70 -13.57
C LEU A 103 11.84 -8.50 -12.05
N TYR A 104 12.90 -7.85 -11.58
CA TYR A 104 13.07 -7.57 -10.16
C TYR A 104 12.19 -6.40 -9.69
N VAL A 105 11.88 -5.48 -10.59
CA VAL A 105 11.20 -4.21 -10.31
C VAL A 105 9.68 -4.32 -10.51
N LEU A 106 9.19 -5.24 -11.35
CA LEU A 106 7.76 -5.35 -11.68
C LEU A 106 6.83 -5.52 -10.47
N PRO A 107 7.04 -6.45 -9.51
CA PRO A 107 6.18 -6.54 -8.34
C PRO A 107 6.23 -5.29 -7.46
N MET A 108 7.39 -4.66 -7.37
CA MET A 108 7.58 -3.40 -6.66
C MET A 108 6.77 -2.26 -7.30
N LEU A 109 6.76 -2.16 -8.66
CA LEU A 109 5.96 -1.16 -9.38
C LEU A 109 4.46 -1.39 -9.23
N ALA A 110 4.02 -2.66 -9.25
CA ALA A 110 2.62 -2.98 -9.03
C ALA A 110 2.16 -2.53 -7.63
N LEU A 111 2.97 -2.76 -6.60
CA LEU A 111 2.69 -2.27 -5.25
C LEU A 111 2.78 -0.74 -5.15
N LEU A 112 3.72 -0.10 -5.87
CA LEU A 112 3.82 1.36 -5.90
C LEU A 112 2.52 2.00 -6.39
N PHE A 113 1.88 1.46 -7.43
CA PHE A 113 0.59 1.96 -7.91
C PHE A 113 -0.54 1.79 -6.89
N MET A 114 -0.48 0.78 -6.03
CA MET A 114 -1.45 0.62 -4.94
C MET A 114 -1.30 1.72 -3.90
N HIS A 115 -0.07 2.16 -3.60
CA HIS A 115 0.18 3.27 -2.68
C HIS A 115 -0.32 4.63 -3.18
N PHE A 116 -0.77 4.78 -4.42
CA PHE A 116 -1.42 6.02 -4.86
C PHE A 116 -2.87 6.11 -4.39
N ASP A 117 -3.47 5.00 -3.99
CA ASP A 117 -4.81 4.95 -3.42
C ASP A 117 -4.75 5.00 -1.88
N PHE A 118 -5.44 5.99 -1.29
CA PHE A 118 -5.46 6.16 0.17
C PHE A 118 -6.31 5.10 0.89
N ASN A 119 -7.15 4.37 0.16
CA ASN A 119 -7.91 3.24 0.71
C ASN A 119 -7.07 1.96 0.83
N TYR A 120 -5.86 1.94 0.25
CA TYR A 120 -4.93 0.82 0.39
C TYR A 120 -4.15 0.93 1.70
N ARG A 121 -4.21 -0.11 2.51
CA ARG A 121 -3.49 -0.19 3.78
C ARG A 121 -2.02 -0.56 3.56
N VAL A 122 -1.12 0.14 4.24
CA VAL A 122 0.33 -0.17 4.24
C VAL A 122 0.60 -1.62 4.66
N GLN A 123 -0.29 -2.21 5.47
CA GLN A 123 -0.29 -3.61 5.86
C GLN A 123 -0.09 -4.56 4.66
N GLY A 124 -0.76 -4.31 3.53
CA GLY A 124 -0.63 -5.17 2.35
C GLY A 124 0.80 -5.26 1.81
N THR A 125 1.55 -4.15 1.83
CA THR A 125 2.97 -4.14 1.43
C THR A 125 3.86 -4.80 2.48
N VAL A 126 3.57 -4.62 3.77
CA VAL A 126 4.26 -5.32 4.86
C VAL A 126 4.06 -6.83 4.73
N CYS A 127 2.82 -7.30 4.55
CA CYS A 127 2.50 -8.71 4.34
C CYS A 127 3.21 -9.29 3.12
N TYR A 128 3.20 -8.53 2.01
CA TYR A 128 3.86 -8.94 0.78
C TYR A 128 5.38 -9.13 1.00
N LEU A 129 6.02 -8.20 1.71
CA LEU A 129 7.44 -8.30 2.05
C LEU A 129 7.73 -9.47 3.02
N MET A 130 6.87 -9.70 4.02
CA MET A 130 6.97 -10.84 4.93
C MET A 130 6.89 -12.16 4.16
N MET A 131 5.87 -12.32 3.32
CA MET A 131 5.68 -13.49 2.47
C MET A 131 6.89 -13.73 1.56
N MET A 132 7.39 -12.69 0.88
CA MET A 132 8.56 -12.78 0.00
C MET A 132 9.82 -13.18 0.76
N SER A 133 10.00 -12.67 1.96
CA SER A 133 11.15 -13.00 2.83
C SER A 133 11.12 -14.47 3.25
N LEU A 134 9.93 -14.97 3.64
CA LEU A 134 9.73 -16.38 3.96
C LEU A 134 9.93 -17.27 2.74
N LEU A 135 9.41 -16.88 1.58
CA LEU A 135 9.61 -17.61 0.33
C LEU A 135 11.10 -17.69 -0.06
N CYS A 136 11.84 -16.57 0.09
CA CYS A 136 13.29 -16.56 -0.09
C CYS A 136 14.00 -17.52 0.88
N GLY A 137 13.57 -17.57 2.12
CA GLY A 137 14.08 -18.52 3.13
C GLY A 137 13.77 -19.96 2.76
N TYR A 138 12.50 -20.26 2.44
CA TYR A 138 12.02 -21.55 1.99
C TYR A 138 12.83 -22.10 0.83
N MET A 139 13.02 -21.31 -0.21
CA MET A 139 13.81 -21.70 -1.39
C MET A 139 15.30 -21.93 -1.08
N ARG A 140 15.82 -21.56 0.11
CA ARG A 140 17.21 -21.81 0.55
C ARG A 140 17.40 -23.21 1.14
N ILE A 141 16.36 -23.86 1.55
CA ILE A 141 16.42 -25.19 2.16
C ILE A 141 16.84 -26.20 1.09
N ARG A 142 17.94 -26.90 1.33
CA ARG A 142 18.52 -27.86 0.37
C ARG A 142 17.85 -29.23 0.39
N ASN A 143 17.48 -29.69 1.60
CA ASN A 143 16.82 -30.99 1.76
C ASN A 143 15.37 -30.89 1.31
N ASP A 144 14.99 -31.67 0.31
CA ASP A 144 13.68 -31.58 -0.33
C ASP A 144 12.54 -31.97 0.63
N LEU A 145 12.69 -33.00 1.43
CA LEU A 145 11.65 -33.41 2.39
C LEU A 145 11.50 -32.37 3.51
N PHE A 146 12.60 -31.93 4.08
CA PHE A 146 12.56 -30.89 5.13
C PHE A 146 11.95 -29.58 4.58
N ARG A 147 12.25 -29.22 3.33
CA ARG A 147 11.68 -28.05 2.69
C ARG A 147 10.17 -28.19 2.51
N LEU A 148 9.67 -29.33 2.02
CA LEU A 148 8.24 -29.60 1.86
C LEU A 148 7.50 -29.53 3.21
N VAL A 149 8.05 -30.15 4.25
CA VAL A 149 7.49 -30.08 5.62
C VAL A 149 7.51 -28.64 6.14
N ALA A 150 8.63 -27.92 5.93
CA ALA A 150 8.70 -26.52 6.31
C ALA A 150 7.64 -25.66 5.59
N GLY A 151 7.31 -25.98 4.33
CA GLY A 151 6.24 -25.32 3.60
C GLY A 151 4.88 -25.46 4.30
N CYS A 152 4.53 -26.66 4.73
CA CYS A 152 3.30 -26.92 5.47
C CYS A 152 3.28 -26.21 6.83
N VAL A 153 4.39 -26.17 7.56
CA VAL A 153 4.46 -25.44 8.85
C VAL A 153 4.39 -23.94 8.68
N LEU A 154 5.00 -23.40 7.62
CA LEU A 154 5.01 -21.95 7.37
C LEU A 154 3.65 -21.41 6.95
N VAL A 155 2.78 -22.23 6.35
CA VAL A 155 1.45 -21.79 5.92
C VAL A 155 0.59 -21.33 7.10
N PRO A 156 0.31 -22.12 8.15
CA PRO A 156 -0.50 -21.66 9.27
C PRO A 156 0.17 -20.50 10.04
N VAL A 157 1.49 -20.49 10.15
CA VAL A 157 2.23 -19.39 10.79
C VAL A 157 2.06 -18.11 10.01
N LEU A 158 2.23 -18.12 8.69
CA LEU A 158 2.07 -16.94 7.84
C LEU A 158 0.62 -16.48 7.80
N PHE A 159 -0.34 -17.42 7.79
CA PHE A 159 -1.77 -17.09 7.82
C PHE A 159 -2.11 -16.27 9.06
N TRP A 160 -1.60 -16.66 10.21
CA TRP A 160 -1.83 -15.92 11.45
C TRP A 160 -1.10 -14.58 11.47
N LEU A 161 0.15 -14.54 11.00
CA LEU A 161 0.95 -13.30 11.00
C LEU A 161 0.51 -12.28 9.96
N ALA A 162 0.13 -12.72 8.75
CA ALA A 162 -0.06 -11.86 7.59
C ALA A 162 -1.43 -12.02 6.89
N GLY A 163 -2.26 -13.00 7.25
CA GLY A 163 -3.60 -13.16 6.71
C GLY A 163 -3.62 -13.74 5.29
N SER A 164 -4.45 -13.16 4.43
CA SER A 164 -4.79 -13.68 3.09
C SER A 164 -3.61 -13.85 2.13
N ILE A 165 -2.51 -13.12 2.30
CA ILE A 165 -1.30 -13.26 1.44
C ILE A 165 -0.73 -14.69 1.47
N THR A 166 -1.11 -15.49 2.45
CA THR A 166 -0.73 -16.90 2.56
C THR A 166 -1.22 -17.73 1.38
N VAL A 167 -2.34 -17.34 0.75
CA VAL A 167 -2.82 -17.95 -0.50
C VAL A 167 -1.75 -17.86 -1.58
N LEU A 168 -1.17 -16.66 -1.73
CA LEU A 168 -0.09 -16.44 -2.69
C LEU A 168 1.16 -17.25 -2.32
N PHE A 169 1.51 -17.32 -1.03
CA PHE A 169 2.64 -18.12 -0.55
C PHE A 169 2.47 -19.59 -0.88
N ALA A 170 1.32 -20.20 -0.54
CA ALA A 170 1.04 -21.61 -0.82
C ALA A 170 1.07 -21.90 -2.33
N GLY A 171 0.47 -21.02 -3.13
CA GLY A 171 0.53 -21.11 -4.59
C GLY A 171 1.96 -21.04 -5.14
N MET A 172 2.80 -20.14 -4.62
CA MET A 172 4.20 -20.02 -5.02
C MET A 172 5.05 -21.22 -4.61
N VAL A 173 4.78 -21.81 -3.43
CA VAL A 173 5.44 -23.06 -3.00
C VAL A 173 5.09 -24.19 -3.95
N CYS A 174 3.81 -24.38 -4.27
CA CYS A 174 3.36 -25.40 -5.23
C CYS A 174 3.98 -25.18 -6.62
N LEU A 175 4.00 -23.94 -7.08
CA LEU A 175 4.59 -23.59 -8.39
C LEU A 175 6.10 -23.89 -8.42
N PHE A 176 6.83 -23.56 -7.35
CA PHE A 176 8.27 -23.83 -7.26
C PHE A 176 8.59 -25.32 -7.25
N GLU A 177 7.89 -26.10 -6.40
CA GLU A 177 8.13 -27.53 -6.26
C GLU A 177 7.71 -28.30 -7.52
N GLY A 178 6.59 -27.92 -8.13
CA GLY A 178 6.11 -28.51 -9.39
C GLY A 178 7.07 -28.26 -10.58
N LEU A 179 7.52 -27.02 -10.77
CA LEU A 179 8.44 -26.68 -11.85
C LEU A 179 9.86 -27.26 -11.66
N ARG A 180 10.28 -27.41 -10.41
CA ARG A 180 11.53 -28.08 -10.06
C ARG A 180 11.44 -29.60 -10.23
N LYS A 181 10.23 -30.17 -10.36
CA LYS A 181 9.96 -31.60 -10.37
C LYS A 181 10.52 -32.31 -9.13
N THR A 182 10.35 -31.66 -7.95
CA THR A 182 10.82 -32.23 -6.68
C THR A 182 10.15 -33.56 -6.42
N PRO A 183 10.88 -34.59 -5.94
CA PRO A 183 10.26 -35.84 -5.51
C PRO A 183 9.18 -35.57 -4.47
N LYS A 184 7.99 -36.15 -4.64
CA LYS A 184 6.84 -35.95 -3.75
C LYS A 184 6.33 -34.48 -3.68
N TRP A 185 6.46 -33.72 -4.77
CA TRP A 185 6.00 -32.32 -4.88
C TRP A 185 4.54 -32.15 -4.45
N TYR A 186 3.70 -33.20 -4.58
CA TYR A 186 2.30 -33.18 -4.18
C TYR A 186 2.09 -32.92 -2.69
N ILE A 187 3.12 -33.10 -1.83
CA ILE A 187 3.06 -32.72 -0.42
C ILE A 187 2.82 -31.20 -0.29
N SER A 188 3.29 -30.37 -1.21
CA SER A 188 3.02 -28.94 -1.20
C SER A 188 1.54 -28.59 -1.36
N LEU A 189 0.71 -29.50 -1.90
CA LEU A 189 -0.74 -29.33 -1.96
C LEU A 189 -1.40 -29.36 -0.59
N ILE A 190 -0.73 -29.97 0.42
CA ILE A 190 -1.20 -29.93 1.81
C ILE A 190 -1.26 -28.48 2.28
N GLY A 191 -0.26 -27.65 1.95
CA GLY A 191 -0.27 -26.23 2.29
C GLY A 191 -1.45 -25.47 1.65
N VAL A 192 -1.86 -25.84 0.44
CA VAL A 192 -3.09 -25.26 -0.18
C VAL A 192 -4.33 -25.71 0.58
N ALA A 193 -4.41 -26.99 0.94
CA ALA A 193 -5.54 -27.50 1.74
C ALA A 193 -5.59 -26.83 3.13
N GLU A 194 -4.46 -26.60 3.77
CA GLU A 194 -4.36 -25.86 5.04
C GLU A 194 -4.92 -24.45 4.92
N VAL A 195 -4.55 -23.70 3.86
CA VAL A 195 -5.09 -22.35 3.62
C VAL A 195 -6.62 -22.40 3.48
N LEU A 196 -7.15 -23.39 2.73
CA LEU A 196 -8.58 -23.53 2.57
C LEU A 196 -9.28 -23.86 3.90
N LEU A 197 -8.73 -24.78 4.69
CA LEU A 197 -9.27 -25.15 5.99
C LEU A 197 -9.22 -23.99 6.99
N LEU A 198 -8.09 -23.31 7.09
CA LEU A 198 -7.93 -22.15 7.95
C LEU A 198 -8.87 -21.02 7.52
N GLY A 199 -8.98 -20.78 6.21
CA GLY A 199 -9.85 -19.75 5.67
C GLY A 199 -11.32 -20.01 5.94
N VAL A 200 -11.81 -21.21 5.69
CA VAL A 200 -13.19 -21.60 6.00
C VAL A 200 -13.42 -21.53 7.52
N GLY A 201 -12.46 -22.01 8.31
CA GLY A 201 -12.55 -21.97 9.77
C GLY A 201 -12.65 -20.55 10.32
N THR A 202 -11.86 -19.61 9.83
CA THR A 202 -11.91 -18.21 10.29
C THR A 202 -13.24 -17.52 9.99
N VAL A 203 -13.85 -17.81 8.84
CA VAL A 203 -15.19 -17.28 8.53
C VAL A 203 -16.26 -17.98 9.37
N TYR A 204 -16.16 -19.31 9.54
CA TYR A 204 -17.10 -20.08 10.34
C TYR A 204 -17.12 -19.63 11.82
N PHE A 205 -15.96 -19.36 12.40
CA PHE A 205 -15.84 -18.86 13.77
C PHE A 205 -15.99 -17.32 13.88
N SER A 206 -16.41 -16.66 12.81
CA SER A 206 -16.64 -15.20 12.76
C SER A 206 -15.41 -14.36 13.14
N LEU A 207 -14.21 -14.89 12.97
CA LEU A 207 -12.95 -14.12 13.14
C LEU A 207 -12.72 -13.15 11.97
N MET A 208 -13.24 -13.50 10.77
CA MET A 208 -13.29 -12.64 9.59
C MET A 208 -14.68 -12.72 8.98
N GLY A 209 -15.23 -11.57 8.57
CA GLY A 209 -16.62 -11.49 8.13
C GLY A 209 -16.89 -12.12 6.75
N GLU A 210 -15.92 -12.10 5.84
CA GLU A 210 -16.15 -12.48 4.44
C GLU A 210 -14.99 -13.29 3.85
N TYR A 211 -15.34 -14.24 2.96
CA TYR A 211 -14.36 -15.07 2.24
C TYR A 211 -13.39 -14.25 1.37
N ARG A 212 -13.81 -13.09 0.83
CA ARG A 212 -12.95 -12.23 0.03
C ARG A 212 -11.76 -11.67 0.85
N TRP A 213 -11.96 -11.43 2.15
CA TRP A 213 -10.89 -10.98 3.05
C TRP A 213 -9.92 -12.10 3.42
N VAL A 214 -10.40 -13.33 3.40
CA VAL A 214 -9.59 -14.50 3.77
C VAL A 214 -8.75 -15.00 2.59
N PHE A 215 -9.32 -15.02 1.38
CA PHE A 215 -8.69 -15.62 0.20
C PHE A 215 -8.18 -14.59 -0.81
N GLY A 216 -8.55 -13.32 -0.65
CA GLY A 216 -8.19 -12.26 -1.57
C GLY A 216 -7.37 -11.14 -0.92
N PRO A 217 -6.82 -10.25 -1.75
CA PRO A 217 -6.11 -9.07 -1.28
C PRO A 217 -7.02 -7.99 -0.69
N ASP A 218 -8.33 -8.20 -0.69
CA ASP A 218 -9.36 -7.29 -0.17
C ASP A 218 -9.15 -6.97 1.32
N LEU A 219 -8.52 -7.87 2.08
CA LEU A 219 -8.12 -7.65 3.48
C LEU A 219 -7.28 -6.39 3.66
N TYR A 220 -6.47 -6.03 2.67
CA TYR A 220 -5.54 -4.90 2.72
C TYR A 220 -6.11 -3.63 2.11
N TYR A 221 -7.44 -3.56 1.98
CA TYR A 221 -8.15 -2.42 1.43
C TYR A 221 -9.26 -1.97 2.37
N HIS A 222 -9.87 -0.82 2.09
CA HIS A 222 -11.00 -0.34 2.87
C HIS A 222 -12.16 -1.34 2.86
N TYR A 223 -12.67 -1.71 4.03
CA TYR A 223 -13.59 -2.84 4.21
C TYR A 223 -14.94 -2.69 3.47
N THR A 224 -15.44 -1.43 3.31
CA THR A 224 -16.71 -1.17 2.61
C THR A 224 -16.56 -1.00 1.10
N LEU A 225 -15.33 -0.79 0.60
CA LEU A 225 -15.08 -0.50 -0.79
C LEU A 225 -14.57 -1.73 -1.54
N HIS A 226 -14.89 -1.80 -2.83
CA HIS A 226 -14.26 -2.78 -3.71
C HIS A 226 -12.88 -2.28 -4.12
N PRO A 227 -11.84 -3.11 -3.97
CA PRO A 227 -10.50 -2.74 -4.36
C PRO A 227 -10.39 -2.44 -5.86
N LYS A 228 -9.49 -1.53 -6.22
CA LYS A 228 -9.11 -1.33 -7.62
C LYS A 228 -8.41 -2.58 -8.16
N GLU A 229 -8.56 -2.85 -9.45
CA GLU A 229 -8.01 -4.03 -10.14
C GLU A 229 -6.50 -4.24 -9.91
N ILE A 230 -5.75 -3.15 -9.71
CA ILE A 230 -4.30 -3.19 -9.50
C ILE A 230 -3.89 -4.06 -8.31
N ILE A 231 -4.76 -4.20 -7.28
CA ILE A 231 -4.46 -5.01 -6.11
C ILE A 231 -4.35 -6.50 -6.48
N TYR A 232 -5.23 -6.98 -7.37
CA TYR A 232 -5.18 -8.35 -7.89
C TYR A 232 -4.00 -8.55 -8.84
N TYR A 233 -3.71 -7.55 -9.68
CA TYR A 233 -2.57 -7.59 -10.58
C TYR A 233 -1.24 -7.66 -9.83
N SER A 234 -1.12 -7.02 -8.67
CA SER A 234 0.09 -7.10 -7.83
C SER A 234 0.36 -8.52 -7.35
N TRP A 235 -0.69 -9.30 -7.04
CA TRP A 235 -0.56 -10.70 -6.65
C TRP A 235 -0.20 -11.59 -7.83
N ILE A 236 -0.85 -11.41 -8.99
CA ILE A 236 -0.59 -12.18 -10.20
C ILE A 236 0.81 -11.88 -10.77
N CYS A 237 1.32 -10.67 -10.55
CA CYS A 237 2.63 -10.25 -11.05
C CYS A 237 3.77 -11.17 -10.58
N LEU A 238 3.77 -11.62 -9.32
CA LEU A 238 4.84 -12.46 -8.78
C LEU A 238 4.91 -13.84 -9.44
N PRO A 239 3.82 -14.62 -9.55
CA PRO A 239 3.79 -15.87 -10.30
C PRO A 239 4.20 -15.69 -11.78
N LEU A 240 3.78 -14.61 -12.42
CA LEU A 240 4.16 -14.32 -13.81
C LEU A 240 5.66 -14.08 -13.95
N VAL A 241 6.25 -13.25 -13.08
CA VAL A 241 7.70 -13.01 -13.03
C VAL A 241 8.45 -14.31 -12.80
N PHE A 242 7.95 -15.17 -11.94
CA PHE A 242 8.52 -16.48 -11.65
C PHE A 242 8.51 -17.39 -12.87
N LEU A 243 7.37 -17.49 -13.57
CA LEU A 243 7.23 -18.28 -14.80
C LEU A 243 8.13 -17.76 -15.93
N ILE A 244 8.15 -16.43 -16.16
CA ILE A 244 9.02 -15.83 -17.17
C ILE A 244 10.48 -16.16 -16.87
N ALA A 245 10.92 -16.00 -15.61
CA ALA A 245 12.26 -16.35 -15.20
C ALA A 245 12.58 -17.84 -15.47
N PHE A 246 11.64 -18.73 -15.17
CA PHE A 246 11.79 -20.16 -15.40
C PHE A 246 11.94 -20.51 -16.89
N PHE A 247 11.13 -19.93 -17.77
CA PHE A 247 11.20 -20.21 -19.21
C PHE A 247 12.43 -19.57 -19.89
N VAL A 248 12.90 -18.43 -19.37
CA VAL A 248 14.08 -17.74 -19.92
C VAL A 248 15.40 -18.33 -19.41
N ARG A 249 15.39 -19.17 -18.38
CA ARG A 249 16.62 -19.72 -17.75
C ARG A 249 17.61 -20.37 -18.71
N ASN A 250 17.12 -21.00 -19.78
CA ASN A 250 17.94 -21.72 -20.75
C ASN A 250 18.41 -20.86 -21.94
N LYS A 251 17.96 -19.58 -22.02
CA LYS A 251 18.27 -18.68 -23.13
C LYS A 251 19.46 -17.75 -22.87
N ASN A 252 20.38 -18.14 -21.99
CA ASN A 252 21.52 -17.33 -21.53
C ASN A 252 22.58 -16.96 -22.61
N SER A 253 22.33 -17.24 -23.90
CA SER A 253 23.26 -17.02 -25.01
C SER A 253 23.33 -15.56 -25.49
N LEU A 254 22.47 -14.65 -25.05
CA LEU A 254 22.41 -13.25 -25.54
C LEU A 254 23.39 -12.29 -24.86
N SER A 255 24.10 -12.72 -23.80
CA SER A 255 24.93 -11.83 -22.95
C SER A 255 26.36 -11.58 -23.46
N GLY A 256 26.74 -12.07 -24.61
CA GLY A 256 28.16 -12.02 -25.05
C GLY A 256 28.68 -10.69 -25.58
N LYS A 257 27.81 -9.75 -25.96
CA LYS A 257 28.25 -8.47 -26.56
C LYS A 257 27.84 -7.29 -25.69
N LYS A 258 28.78 -6.44 -25.26
CA LYS A 258 28.55 -5.23 -24.44
C LYS A 258 27.46 -4.30 -25.03
N LEU A 259 27.39 -4.22 -26.37
CA LEU A 259 26.39 -3.43 -27.08
C LEU A 259 24.96 -3.95 -26.81
N PHE A 260 24.74 -5.27 -26.87
CA PHE A 260 23.43 -5.87 -26.57
C PHE A 260 23.00 -5.67 -25.11
N ALA A 261 23.94 -5.70 -24.16
CA ALA A 261 23.67 -5.41 -22.77
C ALA A 261 23.23 -3.95 -22.56
N GLY A 262 23.86 -3.00 -23.25
CA GLY A 262 23.48 -1.59 -23.25
C GLY A 262 22.08 -1.35 -23.83
N ILE A 263 21.81 -1.91 -25.02
CA ILE A 263 20.48 -1.81 -25.67
C ILE A 263 19.39 -2.43 -24.78
N SER A 264 19.65 -3.61 -24.20
CA SER A 264 18.72 -4.25 -23.28
C SER A 264 18.43 -3.39 -22.03
N CYS A 265 19.44 -2.74 -21.48
CA CYS A 265 19.29 -1.84 -20.35
C CYS A 265 18.39 -0.64 -20.68
N ILE A 266 18.65 0.02 -21.82
CA ILE A 266 17.84 1.14 -22.30
C ILE A 266 16.40 0.71 -22.56
N ALA A 267 16.18 -0.44 -23.21
CA ALA A 267 14.85 -0.97 -23.48
C ALA A 267 14.07 -1.24 -22.17
N GLN A 268 14.71 -1.80 -21.15
CA GLN A 268 14.09 -2.05 -19.86
C GLN A 268 13.75 -0.75 -19.12
N LEU A 269 14.63 0.24 -19.16
CA LEU A 269 14.36 1.57 -18.58
C LEU A 269 13.20 2.26 -19.32
N ALA A 270 13.17 2.19 -20.65
CA ALA A 270 12.06 2.71 -21.45
C ALA A 270 10.73 2.01 -21.11
N MET A 271 10.75 0.70 -20.89
CA MET A 271 9.56 -0.07 -20.49
C MET A 271 9.09 0.33 -19.08
N ILE A 272 9.99 0.51 -18.12
CA ILE A 272 9.64 1.02 -16.77
C ILE A 272 9.04 2.42 -16.88
N ALA A 273 9.65 3.31 -17.67
CA ALA A 273 9.13 4.66 -17.89
C ALA A 273 7.73 4.63 -18.54
N ALA A 274 7.51 3.75 -19.52
CA ALA A 274 6.21 3.58 -20.16
C ALA A 274 5.13 3.06 -19.19
N VAL A 275 5.48 2.09 -18.33
CA VAL A 275 4.59 1.58 -17.29
C VAL A 275 4.23 2.67 -16.27
N LEU A 276 5.20 3.48 -15.84
CA LEU A 276 4.96 4.62 -14.95
C LEU A 276 4.10 5.69 -15.63
N TRP A 277 4.42 6.04 -16.87
CA TRP A 277 3.66 7.02 -17.66
C TRP A 277 2.20 6.62 -17.83
N TRP A 278 1.93 5.35 -18.09
CA TRP A 278 0.58 4.82 -18.22
C TRP A 278 -0.14 4.68 -16.87
N GLY A 279 0.55 4.20 -15.84
CA GLY A 279 -0.04 3.88 -14.55
C GLY A 279 -0.32 5.10 -13.67
N MET A 280 0.55 6.12 -13.72
CA MET A 280 0.37 7.32 -12.89
C MET A 280 -0.97 8.01 -13.11
N PRO A 281 -1.40 8.37 -14.35
CA PRO A 281 -2.69 9.02 -14.57
C PRO A 281 -3.87 8.12 -14.22
N LYS A 282 -3.72 6.79 -14.37
CA LYS A 282 -4.80 5.82 -14.12
C LYS A 282 -5.06 5.61 -12.63
N TYR A 283 -4.01 5.56 -11.81
CA TYR A 283 -4.11 5.18 -10.40
C TYR A 283 -3.93 6.36 -9.43
N SER A 284 -3.37 7.48 -9.90
CA SER A 284 -3.20 8.71 -9.12
C SER A 284 -4.21 9.76 -9.60
N ASP A 285 -5.14 10.15 -8.71
CA ASP A 285 -6.12 11.19 -9.01
C ASP A 285 -5.61 12.56 -8.51
N ALA A 286 -5.36 13.47 -9.46
CA ALA A 286 -4.89 14.82 -9.16
C ALA A 286 -5.87 15.60 -8.25
N LYS A 287 -7.19 15.35 -8.37
CA LYS A 287 -8.20 15.99 -7.52
C LYS A 287 -8.07 15.54 -6.07
N THR A 288 -7.88 14.25 -5.88
CA THR A 288 -7.64 13.68 -4.54
C THR A 288 -6.31 14.15 -3.94
N LEU A 289 -5.25 14.29 -4.74
CA LEU A 289 -3.97 14.85 -4.26
C LEU A 289 -4.12 16.31 -3.80
N LYS A 290 -4.87 17.13 -4.55
CA LYS A 290 -5.17 18.51 -4.16
C LYS A 290 -5.98 18.55 -2.85
N LEU A 291 -6.96 17.68 -2.68
CA LEU A 291 -7.74 17.60 -1.44
C LEU A 291 -6.85 17.29 -0.23
N LYS A 292 -5.96 16.31 -0.34
CA LYS A 292 -5.02 15.94 0.73
C LYS A 292 -4.06 17.08 1.09
N LYS A 293 -3.65 17.86 0.08
CA LYS A 293 -2.82 19.05 0.28
C LYS A 293 -3.57 20.14 1.04
N LEU A 294 -4.82 20.39 0.69
CA LEU A 294 -5.68 21.36 1.39
C LEU A 294 -5.99 20.91 2.82
N ASP A 295 -6.27 19.64 3.03
CA ASP A 295 -6.47 19.05 4.35
C ASP A 295 -5.24 19.24 5.25
N TYR A 296 -4.03 18.97 4.74
CA TYR A 296 -2.80 19.22 5.47
C TYR A 296 -2.60 20.69 5.83
N PHE A 297 -2.87 21.60 4.91
CA PHE A 297 -2.75 23.03 5.17
C PHE A 297 -3.77 23.51 6.21
N ALA A 298 -5.00 23.00 6.16
CA ALA A 298 -6.01 23.29 7.17
C ALA A 298 -5.61 22.77 8.54
N ARG A 299 -5.17 21.52 8.63
CA ARG A 299 -4.72 20.86 9.85
C ARG A 299 -3.50 21.56 10.51
N THR A 300 -2.66 22.20 9.69
CA THR A 300 -1.47 22.93 10.13
C THR A 300 -1.68 24.45 10.17
N GLU A 301 -2.92 24.92 10.03
CA GLU A 301 -3.32 26.33 10.05
C GLU A 301 -2.58 27.23 9.04
N GLN A 302 -2.17 26.64 7.90
CA GLN A 302 -1.48 27.36 6.83
C GLN A 302 -2.49 28.03 5.89
N TRP A 303 -3.29 28.94 6.43
CA TRP A 303 -4.44 29.57 5.75
C TRP A 303 -4.05 30.27 4.45
N ASP A 304 -2.93 30.98 4.40
CA ASP A 304 -2.49 31.67 3.18
C ASP A 304 -2.20 30.68 2.05
N LYS A 305 -1.59 29.54 2.35
CA LYS A 305 -1.33 28.51 1.36
C LYS A 305 -2.61 27.81 0.89
N THR A 306 -3.58 27.64 1.78
CA THR A 306 -4.91 27.13 1.41
C THR A 306 -5.59 28.06 0.40
N ILE A 307 -5.59 29.36 0.67
CA ILE A 307 -6.17 30.37 -0.23
C ILE A 307 -5.43 30.42 -1.57
N GLU A 308 -4.11 30.35 -1.54
CA GLU A 308 -3.29 30.36 -2.76
C GLU A 308 -3.56 29.13 -3.64
N GLU A 309 -3.65 27.94 -3.05
CA GLU A 309 -3.94 26.69 -3.76
C GLU A 309 -5.36 26.68 -4.35
N CYS A 310 -6.27 27.45 -3.80
CA CYS A 310 -7.66 27.58 -4.27
C CYS A 310 -7.87 28.69 -5.32
N LYS A 311 -6.82 29.33 -5.80
CA LYS A 311 -6.93 30.29 -6.93
C LYS A 311 -7.35 29.57 -8.21
N GLY A 312 -8.22 30.22 -9.01
CA GLY A 312 -8.74 29.68 -10.26
C GLY A 312 -10.01 28.87 -10.09
N LYS A 313 -10.34 28.05 -11.09
CA LYS A 313 -11.61 27.31 -11.13
C LYS A 313 -11.64 26.19 -10.09
N LEU A 314 -12.64 26.25 -9.21
CA LEU A 314 -12.91 25.23 -8.21
C LEU A 314 -14.03 24.30 -8.67
N THR A 315 -13.71 23.02 -8.80
CA THR A 315 -14.67 22.01 -9.31
C THR A 315 -15.29 21.15 -8.21
N ASN A 316 -14.75 21.19 -6.98
CA ASN A 316 -15.17 20.37 -5.87
C ASN A 316 -15.62 21.24 -4.69
N PHE A 317 -16.77 20.93 -4.09
CA PHE A 317 -17.29 21.61 -2.89
C PHE A 317 -16.31 21.54 -1.72
N LEU A 318 -15.57 20.45 -1.56
CA LEU A 318 -14.60 20.28 -0.47
C LEU A 318 -13.47 21.30 -0.57
N TYR A 319 -13.03 21.68 -1.78
CA TYR A 319 -12.03 22.75 -1.94
C TYR A 319 -12.60 24.11 -1.50
N MET A 320 -13.89 24.36 -1.80
CA MET A 320 -14.56 25.58 -1.38
C MET A 320 -14.73 25.62 0.15
N CYS A 321 -15.04 24.50 0.78
CA CYS A 321 -15.11 24.40 2.24
C CYS A 321 -13.75 24.72 2.89
N HIS A 322 -12.65 24.16 2.41
CA HIS A 322 -11.30 24.51 2.91
C HIS A 322 -10.96 25.98 2.67
N LEU A 323 -11.28 26.52 1.50
CA LEU A 323 -11.06 27.92 1.19
C LEU A 323 -11.84 28.84 2.14
N ASN A 324 -13.15 28.59 2.27
CA ASN A 324 -14.02 29.42 3.07
C ASN A 324 -13.67 29.33 4.57
N MET A 325 -13.26 28.15 5.04
CA MET A 325 -12.72 27.95 6.39
C MET A 325 -11.43 28.77 6.58
N ALA A 326 -10.52 28.77 5.60
CA ALA A 326 -9.30 29.57 5.67
C ALA A 326 -9.58 31.08 5.68
N LEU A 327 -10.52 31.55 4.86
CA LEU A 327 -10.95 32.94 4.84
C LEU A 327 -11.62 33.34 6.17
N ALA A 328 -12.43 32.44 6.77
CA ALA A 328 -13.06 32.68 8.05
C ALA A 328 -12.04 32.80 9.19
N ASN A 329 -11.06 31.89 9.27
CA ASN A 329 -10.00 31.97 10.27
C ASN A 329 -9.10 33.21 10.12
N LYS A 330 -9.04 33.81 8.93
CA LYS A 330 -8.35 35.10 8.70
C LYS A 330 -9.24 36.32 8.93
N GLY A 331 -10.55 36.12 9.20
CA GLY A 331 -11.49 37.22 9.31
C GLY A 331 -11.86 37.92 7.98
N GLU A 332 -11.56 37.26 6.87
CA GLU A 332 -11.70 37.82 5.50
C GLU A 332 -12.86 37.21 4.70
N LEU A 333 -13.67 36.33 5.33
CA LEU A 333 -14.71 35.57 4.63
C LEU A 333 -15.75 36.49 3.98
N SER A 334 -16.28 37.46 4.72
CA SER A 334 -17.31 38.38 4.19
C SER A 334 -16.83 39.24 3.03
N ASP A 335 -15.54 39.62 3.05
CA ASP A 335 -14.99 40.56 2.10
C ASP A 335 -14.45 39.89 0.84
N LYS A 336 -13.95 38.65 0.97
CA LYS A 336 -13.21 37.99 -0.12
C LYS A 336 -13.88 36.74 -0.68
N MET A 337 -14.93 36.18 -0.04
CA MET A 337 -15.54 34.91 -0.43
C MET A 337 -15.96 34.89 -1.93
N PHE A 338 -16.55 36.01 -2.40
CA PHE A 338 -17.03 36.11 -3.77
C PHE A 338 -15.95 36.45 -4.81
N ASN A 339 -14.70 36.64 -4.38
CA ASN A 339 -13.57 36.74 -5.29
C ASN A 339 -13.15 35.37 -5.83
N PHE A 340 -13.72 34.29 -5.29
CA PHE A 340 -13.45 32.91 -5.66
C PHE A 340 -14.74 32.23 -6.15
N ASP A 341 -14.57 31.12 -6.89
CA ASP A 341 -15.69 30.29 -7.29
C ASP A 341 -16.48 29.80 -6.07
N GLN A 342 -17.80 30.08 -6.08
CA GLN A 342 -18.73 29.57 -5.08
C GLN A 342 -19.89 28.82 -5.80
N ARG A 343 -20.38 27.75 -5.17
CA ARG A 343 -21.43 26.90 -5.74
C ARG A 343 -22.54 26.63 -4.72
N GLY A 344 -23.12 27.69 -4.20
CA GLY A 344 -24.21 27.62 -3.21
C GLY A 344 -23.71 27.21 -1.80
N PRO A 345 -24.64 26.89 -0.87
CA PRO A 345 -24.35 26.73 0.54
C PRO A 345 -23.43 25.55 0.86
N GLN A 346 -23.36 24.56 -0.03
CA GLN A 346 -22.46 23.40 0.15
C GLN A 346 -20.97 23.76 0.04
N GLY A 347 -20.63 24.91 -0.51
CA GLY A 347 -19.27 25.45 -0.49
C GLY A 347 -18.85 25.99 0.87
N LEU A 348 -19.80 26.31 1.75
CA LEU A 348 -19.57 26.72 3.14
C LEU A 348 -19.66 25.53 4.09
N LEU A 349 -20.70 24.73 3.95
CA LEU A 349 -20.99 23.59 4.81
C LEU A 349 -21.44 22.41 3.93
N VAL A 350 -20.56 21.45 3.74
CA VAL A 350 -20.85 20.24 2.98
C VAL A 350 -21.86 19.37 3.72
N GLN A 351 -22.71 18.68 2.98
CA GLN A 351 -23.65 17.75 3.58
C GLN A 351 -22.91 16.50 4.13
N TRP A 352 -23.22 16.15 5.37
CA TRP A 352 -22.67 14.94 6.01
C TRP A 352 -23.15 13.67 5.28
N ASN A 353 -22.20 12.80 4.95
CA ASN A 353 -22.43 11.57 4.20
C ASN A 353 -21.97 10.31 4.97
N LYS A 354 -21.78 10.42 6.28
CA LYS A 354 -21.30 9.33 7.16
C LYS A 354 -19.89 8.83 6.84
N SER A 355 -19.08 9.64 6.14
CA SER A 355 -17.68 9.30 5.91
C SER A 355 -16.76 10.02 6.90
N GLU A 356 -15.73 9.34 7.33
CA GLU A 356 -14.69 9.85 8.25
C GLU A 356 -14.18 11.23 7.81
N ASN A 357 -13.78 11.36 6.55
CA ASN A 357 -13.17 12.59 6.00
C ASN A 357 -14.11 13.79 6.04
N ILE A 358 -15.40 13.58 5.76
CA ILE A 358 -16.39 14.65 5.81
C ILE A 358 -16.70 15.01 7.26
N SER A 359 -16.76 14.03 8.15
CA SER A 359 -16.97 14.26 9.57
C SER A 359 -15.84 15.09 10.18
N CYS A 360 -14.59 14.78 9.89
CA CYS A 360 -13.43 15.56 10.33
C CYS A 360 -13.46 16.99 9.79
N MET A 361 -13.76 17.17 8.48
CA MET A 361 -13.90 18.51 7.87
C MET A 361 -15.03 19.31 8.54
N LEU A 362 -16.20 18.71 8.77
CA LEU A 362 -17.32 19.36 9.42
C LEU A 362 -16.99 19.73 10.86
N SER A 363 -16.27 18.87 11.57
CA SER A 363 -15.79 19.19 12.92
C SER A 363 -14.95 20.46 12.93
N ASP A 364 -13.99 20.60 12.03
CA ASP A 364 -13.14 21.78 11.90
C ASP A 364 -13.94 23.04 11.52
N ILE A 365 -14.89 22.91 10.60
CA ILE A 365 -15.75 24.02 10.18
C ILE A 365 -16.62 24.49 11.36
N TYR A 366 -17.28 23.58 12.07
CA TYR A 366 -18.10 23.92 13.23
C TYR A 366 -17.26 24.52 14.36
N PHE A 367 -16.04 24.03 14.56
CA PHE A 367 -15.10 24.63 15.51
C PHE A 367 -14.77 26.08 15.15
N THR A 368 -14.45 26.34 13.87
CA THR A 368 -14.19 27.70 13.34
C THR A 368 -15.40 28.62 13.53
N MET A 369 -16.63 28.08 13.43
CA MET A 369 -17.87 28.82 13.64
C MET A 369 -18.19 29.06 15.12
N GLY A 370 -17.45 28.46 16.06
CA GLY A 370 -17.75 28.49 17.49
C GLY A 370 -18.88 27.56 17.92
N ALA A 371 -19.37 26.69 17.03
CA ALA A 371 -20.42 25.70 17.32
C ALA A 371 -19.79 24.43 17.92
N THR A 372 -19.28 24.54 19.13
CA THR A 372 -18.46 23.49 19.78
C THR A 372 -19.19 22.16 19.96
N ALA A 373 -20.51 22.17 20.27
CA ALA A 373 -21.30 20.95 20.40
C ALA A 373 -21.39 20.18 19.07
N SER A 374 -21.66 20.89 17.96
CA SER A 374 -21.69 20.28 16.63
C SER A 374 -20.31 19.83 16.17
N SER A 375 -19.26 20.57 16.54
CA SER A 375 -17.88 20.15 16.27
C SER A 375 -17.55 18.85 17.00
N GLN A 376 -17.91 18.73 18.28
CA GLN A 376 -17.71 17.51 19.05
C GLN A 376 -18.52 16.33 18.50
N GLU A 377 -19.78 16.55 18.09
CA GLU A 377 -20.61 15.54 17.44
C GLU A 377 -19.92 15.00 16.18
N MET A 378 -19.46 15.89 15.28
CA MET A 378 -18.81 15.48 14.06
C MET A 378 -17.43 14.84 14.28
N ALA A 379 -16.68 15.25 15.31
CA ALA A 379 -15.45 14.58 15.71
C ALA A 379 -15.71 13.14 16.17
N PHE A 380 -16.77 12.93 16.96
CA PHE A 380 -17.18 11.60 17.40
C PHE A 380 -17.66 10.73 16.22
N GLU A 381 -18.43 11.30 15.29
CA GLU A 381 -18.83 10.63 14.06
C GLU A 381 -17.62 10.28 13.16
N GLY A 382 -16.61 11.13 13.12
CA GLY A 382 -15.33 10.85 12.45
C GLY A 382 -14.60 9.67 13.08
N TYR A 383 -14.57 9.62 14.42
CA TYR A 383 -13.97 8.52 15.17
C TYR A 383 -14.71 7.19 14.95
N VAL A 384 -16.03 7.19 14.98
CA VAL A 384 -16.85 5.97 14.82
C VAL A 384 -16.87 5.46 13.37
N SER A 385 -16.80 6.37 12.40
CA SER A 385 -16.77 6.02 10.98
C SER A 385 -15.37 5.67 10.45
N ALA A 386 -14.33 5.90 11.25
CA ALA A 386 -12.97 5.50 10.92
C ALA A 386 -12.82 3.97 10.89
N MET A 387 -11.84 3.50 10.16
CA MET A 387 -11.55 2.07 10.09
C MET A 387 -11.16 1.55 11.49
N GLU A 388 -11.94 0.62 11.98
CA GLU A 388 -11.73 -0.31 13.12
C GLU A 388 -11.28 0.30 14.45
N ASP A 389 -10.39 1.28 14.49
CA ASP A 389 -9.71 1.71 15.71
C ASP A 389 -9.86 3.21 16.02
N GLY A 390 -10.58 3.95 15.20
CA GLY A 390 -10.75 5.40 15.35
C GLY A 390 -9.76 6.23 14.54
N ASN A 391 -9.96 7.56 14.61
CA ASN A 391 -9.13 8.54 13.91
C ASN A 391 -8.22 9.26 14.90
N PRO A 392 -6.91 9.36 14.70
CA PRO A 392 -5.99 10.05 15.59
C PRO A 392 -6.05 11.59 15.53
N ARG A 393 -6.86 12.16 14.62
CA ARG A 393 -7.04 13.62 14.44
C ARG A 393 -7.95 14.31 15.47
#